data_54490b3832bac7587c67e3abf2658be1
#
_entry.id   54490b3832bac7587c67e3abf2658be1
#
_cell.length_a   1.000
_cell.length_b   1.000
_cell.length_c   1.000
_cell.angle_alpha   90.00
_cell.angle_beta   90.00
_cell.angle_gamma   90.00
#
_symmetry.space_group_name_H-M   'P 1'
#
loop_
_entity.id
_entity.type
_entity.pdbx_description
1 polymer ?
#
loop_
_entity_poly.entity_id
_entity_poly.type
_entity_poly.pdbx_seq_one_letter_code
_entity_poly.pdbx_strand_id
1 'polypeptide(L)'
;EVPLKNRFGLWGAVAVFLGVLAFPWSSQVSAYGVARAQRQQVVFSPQPAQVLEVLPIGSVQAGQPLVLLDMPDLHARRTRTEASVQALTRQLPGLMGMEKGLDVQQATMRRLQEQLAEVQAIDAEAARLRLNAEFAGEWLDVDPQLRAGAWINPRTPLGVLVDPSSWVVDAYVAQQEIERIAQGAQAQFWPESWAQPIAASVISMDSARTQQLAYPMLDGRFGGKIATQQHEKEAIPAYPLYRVRLQLHAPPPQLRELRGTVHIQGQRSSWLGNALQNILAVLIRESGF
;
A
#
# COMPACT_ATOMS: atom_id res chain seq x y z
N GLU A 1 31.69 27.85 59.59
CA GLU A 1 30.24 28.05 59.88
C GLU A 1 29.60 28.75 58.70
N VAL A 2 28.84 28.06 57.91
CA VAL A 2 28.09 28.57 56.75
C VAL A 2 26.86 29.27 57.28
N PRO A 3 26.61 30.55 57.00
CA PRO A 3 25.50 31.30 57.56
C PRO A 3 24.15 30.73 57.10
N LEU A 4 23.22 30.57 58.06
CA LEU A 4 21.89 29.96 57.86
C LEU A 4 21.11 30.53 56.64
N LYS A 5 21.33 31.81 56.26
CA LYS A 5 20.72 32.45 55.11
C LYS A 5 21.05 31.78 53.78
N ASN A 6 22.24 31.23 53.61
CA ASN A 6 22.65 30.49 52.39
C ASN A 6 22.04 29.12 52.30
N ARG A 7 21.63 28.50 53.40
CA ARG A 7 21.00 27.15 53.43
C ARG A 7 19.58 27.22 52.86
N PHE A 8 18.81 28.25 53.16
CA PHE A 8 17.47 28.46 52.55
C PHE A 8 17.53 28.70 51.06
N GLY A 9 18.51 29.45 50.58
CA GLY A 9 18.75 29.66 49.15
C GLY A 9 19.14 28.38 48.41
N LEU A 10 19.98 27.55 49.07
CA LEU A 10 20.40 26.26 48.53
C LEU A 10 19.23 25.27 48.41
N TRP A 11 18.39 25.18 49.50
CA TRP A 11 17.20 24.35 49.47
C TRP A 11 16.16 24.79 48.48
N GLY A 12 15.98 26.10 48.31
CA GLY A 12 15.14 26.71 47.28
C GLY A 12 15.63 26.35 45.84
N ALA A 13 16.94 26.45 45.61
CA ALA A 13 17.53 26.09 44.30
C ALA A 13 17.36 24.61 44.03
N VAL A 14 17.57 23.72 45.02
CA VAL A 14 17.38 22.28 44.89
C VAL A 14 15.91 21.96 44.61
N ALA A 15 14.95 22.61 45.29
CA ALA A 15 13.55 22.40 45.06
C ALA A 15 13.09 22.82 43.66
N VAL A 16 13.61 23.95 43.15
CA VAL A 16 13.35 24.42 41.78
C VAL A 16 13.96 23.44 40.78
N PHE A 17 15.19 22.98 40.99
CA PHE A 17 15.86 22.00 40.11
C PHE A 17 15.11 20.67 40.08
N LEU A 18 14.67 20.15 41.20
CA LEU A 18 13.82 18.95 41.26
C LEU A 18 12.46 19.16 40.59
N GLY A 19 11.87 20.35 40.74
CA GLY A 19 10.64 20.73 40.07
C GLY A 19 10.77 20.75 38.53
N VAL A 20 11.88 21.24 38.02
CA VAL A 20 12.20 21.24 36.57
C VAL A 20 12.42 19.81 36.07
N LEU A 21 13.09 18.95 36.83
CA LEU A 21 13.31 17.54 36.49
C LEU A 21 12.01 16.70 36.58
N ALA A 22 11.09 17.08 37.48
CA ALA A 22 9.81 16.43 37.62
C ALA A 22 8.78 16.93 36.58
N PHE A 23 9.03 18.07 35.94
CA PHE A 23 8.10 18.63 34.97
C PHE A 23 7.98 17.72 33.75
N PRO A 24 6.74 17.33 33.34
CA PRO A 24 6.52 16.46 32.21
C PRO A 24 6.74 17.23 30.90
N TRP A 25 7.92 17.07 30.31
CA TRP A 25 8.24 17.67 29.02
C TRP A 25 7.53 16.89 27.92
N SER A 26 6.96 17.61 26.95
CA SER A 26 6.42 16.99 25.75
C SER A 26 7.58 16.41 24.93
N SER A 27 7.65 15.10 24.80
CA SER A 27 8.63 14.48 23.90
C SER A 27 8.06 14.46 22.47
N GLN A 28 8.91 14.73 21.49
CA GLN A 28 8.57 14.63 20.09
C GLN A 28 9.43 13.52 19.47
N VAL A 29 8.79 12.58 18.80
CA VAL A 29 9.47 11.50 18.09
C VAL A 29 9.53 11.87 16.62
N SER A 30 10.73 11.84 16.04
CA SER A 30 10.95 12.13 14.63
C SER A 30 11.23 10.84 13.87
N ALA A 31 10.53 10.64 12.76
CA ALA A 31 10.69 9.46 11.92
C ALA A 31 10.67 9.84 10.45
N TYR A 32 11.27 8.99 9.61
CA TYR A 32 11.18 9.14 8.16
C TYR A 32 10.07 8.25 7.62
N GLY A 33 9.30 8.76 6.67
CA GLY A 33 8.16 8.05 6.13
C GLY A 33 7.79 8.45 4.71
N VAL A 34 6.89 7.67 4.14
CA VAL A 34 6.33 7.91 2.80
C VAL A 34 4.83 8.07 2.93
N ALA A 35 4.33 9.20 2.44
CA ALA A 35 2.90 9.41 2.25
C ALA A 35 2.46 8.78 0.93
N ARG A 36 1.39 8.01 0.97
CA ARG A 36 0.76 7.39 -0.20
C ARG A 36 -0.76 7.36 -0.04
N ALA A 37 -1.45 7.22 -1.14
CA ALA A 37 -2.89 6.96 -1.07
C ALA A 37 -3.17 5.65 -0.34
N GLN A 38 -4.21 5.62 0.47
CA GLN A 38 -4.63 4.41 1.18
C GLN A 38 -5.15 3.35 0.21
N ARG A 39 -5.86 3.78 -0.83
CA ARG A 39 -6.33 2.93 -1.92
C ARG A 39 -5.67 3.37 -3.22
N GLN A 40 -4.97 2.44 -3.84
CA GLN A 40 -4.40 2.60 -5.17
C GLN A 40 -4.52 1.27 -5.91
N GLN A 41 -4.83 1.34 -7.19
CA GLN A 41 -4.89 0.21 -8.11
C GLN A 41 -3.88 0.45 -9.22
N VAL A 42 -2.82 -0.35 -9.25
CA VAL A 42 -1.91 -0.39 -10.40
C VAL A 42 -2.53 -1.31 -11.44
N VAL A 43 -2.79 -0.77 -12.64
CA VAL A 43 -3.47 -1.50 -13.70
C VAL A 43 -2.43 -2.17 -14.59
N PHE A 44 -2.59 -3.49 -14.77
CA PHE A 44 -1.76 -4.32 -15.64
C PHE A 44 -2.64 -5.05 -16.65
N SER A 45 -2.06 -5.40 -17.80
CA SER A 45 -2.72 -6.33 -18.71
C SER A 45 -2.70 -7.75 -18.12
N PRO A 46 -3.79 -8.52 -18.18
CA PRO A 46 -3.80 -9.92 -17.72
C PRO A 46 -2.94 -10.82 -18.60
N GLN A 47 -2.76 -10.46 -19.88
CA GLN A 47 -2.00 -11.22 -20.87
C GLN A 47 -1.52 -10.29 -22.00
N PRO A 48 -0.60 -10.74 -22.88
CA PRO A 48 -0.19 -9.93 -24.02
C PRO A 48 -1.40 -9.59 -24.89
N ALA A 49 -1.63 -8.30 -25.13
CA ALA A 49 -2.81 -7.83 -25.87
C ALA A 49 -2.49 -6.55 -26.63
N GLN A 50 -3.34 -6.19 -27.58
CA GLN A 50 -3.28 -4.94 -28.29
C GLN A 50 -4.19 -3.92 -27.64
N VAL A 51 -3.73 -2.69 -27.49
CA VAL A 51 -4.52 -1.58 -26.96
C VAL A 51 -5.52 -1.12 -28.01
N LEU A 52 -6.82 -1.10 -27.68
CA LEU A 52 -7.84 -0.47 -28.49
C LEU A 52 -8.05 0.99 -28.11
N GLU A 53 -8.22 1.23 -26.81
CA GLU A 53 -8.53 2.55 -26.28
C GLU A 53 -7.94 2.69 -24.87
N VAL A 54 -7.48 3.89 -24.55
CA VAL A 54 -6.99 4.28 -23.22
C VAL A 54 -7.69 5.55 -22.79
N LEU A 55 -8.24 5.52 -21.59
CA LEU A 55 -8.84 6.71 -21.01
C LEU A 55 -7.75 7.74 -20.71
N PRO A 56 -7.93 9.03 -21.06
CA PRO A 56 -6.97 10.08 -20.69
C PRO A 56 -6.89 10.25 -19.17
N ILE A 57 -5.77 10.80 -18.69
CA ILE A 57 -5.55 11.15 -17.29
C ILE A 57 -6.66 12.06 -16.80
N GLY A 58 -7.22 11.76 -15.61
CA GLY A 58 -8.27 12.55 -14.99
C GLY A 58 -9.12 11.75 -14.01
N SER A 59 -10.20 12.38 -13.54
CA SER A 59 -11.10 11.75 -12.57
C SER A 59 -11.99 10.68 -13.24
N VAL A 60 -12.19 9.57 -12.55
CA VAL A 60 -12.95 8.41 -13.03
C VAL A 60 -13.91 7.90 -11.96
N GLN A 61 -14.99 7.28 -12.43
CA GLN A 61 -15.97 6.63 -11.56
C GLN A 61 -15.69 5.13 -11.42
N ALA A 62 -16.18 4.53 -10.34
CA ALA A 62 -16.11 3.09 -10.17
C ALA A 62 -16.81 2.34 -11.33
N GLY A 63 -16.16 1.31 -11.85
CA GLY A 63 -16.66 0.53 -12.99
C GLY A 63 -16.39 1.16 -14.36
N GLN A 64 -15.89 2.40 -14.44
CA GLN A 64 -15.54 3.03 -15.70
C GLN A 64 -14.36 2.31 -16.36
N PRO A 65 -14.41 2.02 -17.68
CA PRO A 65 -13.29 1.40 -18.37
C PRO A 65 -12.10 2.37 -18.47
N LEU A 66 -10.94 1.92 -18.00
CA LEU A 66 -9.67 2.66 -18.02
C LEU A 66 -8.89 2.34 -19.29
N VAL A 67 -8.81 1.06 -19.62
CA VAL A 67 -8.12 0.57 -20.81
C VAL A 67 -8.96 -0.54 -21.44
N LEU A 68 -9.16 -0.44 -22.74
CA LEU A 68 -9.81 -1.49 -23.54
C LEU A 68 -8.72 -2.19 -24.36
N LEU A 69 -8.64 -3.50 -24.20
CA LEU A 69 -7.67 -4.34 -24.88
C LEU A 69 -8.36 -5.26 -25.86
N ASP A 70 -7.60 -5.71 -26.86
CA ASP A 70 -8.02 -6.68 -27.86
C ASP A 70 -7.02 -7.81 -28.01
N MET A 71 -7.55 -8.98 -28.36
CA MET A 71 -6.77 -10.16 -28.71
C MET A 71 -7.33 -10.78 -29.98
N PRO A 72 -6.72 -10.56 -31.15
CA PRO A 72 -7.17 -11.12 -32.40
C PRO A 72 -7.31 -12.65 -32.39
N ASP A 73 -6.41 -13.34 -31.68
CA ASP A 73 -6.50 -14.80 -31.53
C ASP A 73 -7.77 -15.25 -30.80
N LEU A 74 -8.23 -14.47 -29.84
CA LEU A 74 -9.46 -14.78 -29.11
C LEU A 74 -10.68 -14.69 -30.00
N HIS A 75 -10.73 -13.68 -30.89
CA HIS A 75 -11.78 -13.55 -31.91
C HIS A 75 -11.77 -14.74 -32.89
N ALA A 76 -10.58 -15.15 -33.34
CA ALA A 76 -10.46 -16.31 -34.23
C ALA A 76 -10.88 -17.62 -33.54
N ARG A 77 -10.52 -17.82 -32.28
CA ARG A 77 -10.97 -18.97 -31.48
C ARG A 77 -12.50 -18.97 -31.33
N ARG A 78 -13.07 -17.84 -30.96
CA ARG A 78 -14.52 -17.66 -30.79
C ARG A 78 -15.26 -18.05 -32.08
N THR A 79 -14.87 -17.48 -33.21
CA THR A 79 -15.51 -17.74 -34.51
C THR A 79 -15.45 -19.24 -34.88
N ARG A 80 -14.32 -19.91 -34.64
CA ARG A 80 -14.17 -21.36 -34.88
C ARG A 80 -15.08 -22.18 -33.98
N THR A 81 -15.12 -21.86 -32.69
CA THR A 81 -15.94 -22.59 -31.70
C THR A 81 -17.44 -22.38 -31.98
N GLU A 82 -17.87 -21.16 -32.29
CA GLU A 82 -19.24 -20.86 -32.70
C GLU A 82 -19.66 -21.61 -33.97
N ALA A 83 -18.75 -21.71 -34.97
CA ALA A 83 -19.01 -22.51 -36.16
C ALA A 83 -19.17 -23.99 -35.84
N SER A 84 -18.35 -24.54 -34.91
CA SER A 84 -18.48 -25.90 -34.40
C SER A 84 -19.82 -26.16 -33.70
N VAL A 85 -20.23 -25.22 -32.82
CA VAL A 85 -21.54 -25.26 -32.14
C VAL A 85 -22.67 -25.30 -33.17
N GLN A 86 -22.63 -24.43 -34.19
CA GLN A 86 -23.64 -24.43 -35.26
C GLN A 86 -23.68 -25.72 -36.04
N ALA A 87 -22.53 -26.33 -36.41
CA ALA A 87 -22.43 -27.58 -37.14
C ALA A 87 -23.03 -28.75 -36.33
N LEU A 88 -22.67 -28.86 -35.03
CA LEU A 88 -23.20 -29.88 -34.13
C LEU A 88 -24.70 -29.74 -33.90
N THR A 89 -25.18 -28.50 -33.77
CA THR A 89 -26.61 -28.22 -33.60
C THR A 89 -27.43 -28.63 -34.85
N ARG A 90 -26.85 -28.43 -36.04
CA ARG A 90 -27.52 -28.85 -37.31
C ARG A 90 -27.49 -30.37 -37.50
N GLN A 91 -26.55 -31.11 -36.96
CA GLN A 91 -26.46 -32.57 -37.03
C GLN A 91 -27.48 -33.28 -36.15
N LEU A 92 -27.85 -32.70 -34.97
CA LEU A 92 -28.73 -33.32 -33.99
C LEU A 92 -30.10 -33.79 -34.54
N PRO A 93 -30.82 -33.01 -35.34
CA PRO A 93 -32.13 -33.47 -35.90
C PRO A 93 -32.01 -34.67 -36.84
N GLY A 94 -30.90 -34.75 -37.60
CA GLY A 94 -30.70 -35.85 -38.56
C GLY A 94 -30.41 -37.21 -37.91
N LEU A 95 -30.07 -37.25 -36.63
CA LEU A 95 -29.74 -38.46 -35.90
C LEU A 95 -30.97 -39.17 -35.32
N MET A 96 -32.15 -38.53 -35.29
CA MET A 96 -33.37 -39.06 -34.65
C MET A 96 -34.05 -40.23 -35.43
N GLY A 97 -33.55 -40.60 -36.59
CA GLY A 97 -34.14 -41.70 -37.43
C GLY A 97 -33.23 -42.92 -37.66
N MET A 98 -32.05 -42.97 -37.03
CA MET A 98 -31.09 -44.05 -37.26
C MET A 98 -31.13 -45.11 -36.17
N GLU A 99 -30.96 -46.41 -36.54
CA GLU A 99 -31.04 -47.60 -35.68
C GLU A 99 -29.96 -47.61 -34.54
N LYS A 100 -28.87 -46.86 -34.68
CA LYS A 100 -27.85 -46.57 -33.66
C LYS A 100 -27.82 -45.10 -33.24
N GLY A 101 -28.91 -44.38 -33.44
CA GLY A 101 -28.96 -42.92 -33.28
C GLY A 101 -28.76 -42.46 -31.85
N LEU A 102 -29.18 -43.21 -30.83
CA LEU A 102 -29.12 -42.80 -29.43
C LEU A 102 -27.68 -42.61 -28.90
N ASP A 103 -26.78 -43.53 -29.18
CA ASP A 103 -25.36 -43.43 -28.73
C ASP A 103 -24.64 -42.25 -29.43
N VAL A 104 -24.86 -42.11 -30.74
CA VAL A 104 -24.30 -41.00 -31.54
C VAL A 104 -24.88 -39.68 -31.11
N GLN A 105 -26.17 -39.64 -30.81
CA GLN A 105 -26.87 -38.45 -30.29
C GLN A 105 -26.29 -38.02 -28.93
N GLN A 106 -26.11 -38.96 -27.99
CA GLN A 106 -25.49 -38.66 -26.70
C GLN A 106 -24.06 -38.13 -26.83
N ALA A 107 -23.23 -38.75 -27.70
CA ALA A 107 -21.88 -38.29 -27.97
C ALA A 107 -21.86 -36.87 -28.59
N THR A 108 -22.79 -36.60 -29.54
CA THR A 108 -22.91 -35.30 -30.18
C THR A 108 -23.38 -34.25 -29.18
N MET A 109 -24.33 -34.57 -28.28
CA MET A 109 -24.77 -33.72 -27.20
C MET A 109 -23.65 -33.35 -26.25
N ARG A 110 -22.80 -34.32 -25.84
CA ARG A 110 -21.64 -34.05 -24.98
C ARG A 110 -20.66 -33.08 -25.66
N ARG A 111 -20.34 -33.32 -26.94
CA ARG A 111 -19.48 -32.41 -27.72
C ARG A 111 -20.07 -31.03 -27.86
N LEU A 112 -21.39 -30.90 -28.04
CA LEU A 112 -22.06 -29.61 -28.08
C LEU A 112 -21.93 -28.88 -26.74
N GLN A 113 -22.11 -29.58 -25.61
CA GLN A 113 -21.93 -29.02 -24.29
C GLN A 113 -20.49 -28.54 -24.04
N GLU A 114 -19.50 -29.32 -24.47
CA GLU A 114 -18.08 -28.96 -24.41
C GLU A 114 -17.80 -27.65 -25.22
N GLN A 115 -18.34 -27.57 -26.44
CA GLN A 115 -18.13 -26.38 -27.28
C GLN A 115 -18.87 -25.14 -26.73
N LEU A 116 -20.03 -25.32 -26.13
CA LEU A 116 -20.75 -24.22 -25.45
C LEU A 116 -19.98 -23.73 -24.22
N ALA A 117 -19.40 -24.64 -23.44
CA ALA A 117 -18.54 -24.28 -22.33
C ALA A 117 -17.29 -23.53 -22.78
N GLU A 118 -16.69 -23.94 -23.92
CA GLU A 118 -15.55 -23.24 -24.51
C GLU A 118 -15.92 -21.82 -24.97
N VAL A 119 -17.11 -21.59 -25.57
CA VAL A 119 -17.59 -20.24 -25.90
C VAL A 119 -17.69 -19.38 -24.64
N GLN A 120 -18.26 -19.92 -23.57
CA GLN A 120 -18.39 -19.21 -22.30
C GLN A 120 -17.00 -18.87 -21.70
N ALA A 121 -16.04 -19.79 -21.80
CA ALA A 121 -14.67 -19.53 -21.33
C ALA A 121 -14.00 -18.41 -22.14
N ILE A 122 -14.16 -18.40 -23.46
CA ILE A 122 -13.66 -17.35 -24.35
C ILE A 122 -14.32 -16.01 -24.02
N ASP A 123 -15.63 -15.96 -23.77
CA ASP A 123 -16.34 -14.73 -23.40
C ASP A 123 -15.87 -14.22 -22.03
N ALA A 124 -15.62 -15.09 -21.07
CA ALA A 124 -15.05 -14.73 -19.77
C ALA A 124 -13.62 -14.19 -19.90
N GLU A 125 -12.81 -14.76 -20.81
CA GLU A 125 -11.46 -14.27 -21.12
C GLU A 125 -11.51 -12.90 -21.80
N ALA A 126 -12.44 -12.70 -22.76
CA ALA A 126 -12.67 -11.40 -23.41
C ALA A 126 -13.12 -10.32 -22.43
N ALA A 127 -13.96 -10.66 -21.45
CA ALA A 127 -14.39 -9.74 -20.42
C ALA A 127 -13.23 -9.19 -19.58
N ARG A 128 -12.17 -9.98 -19.36
CA ARG A 128 -10.98 -9.56 -18.62
C ARG A 128 -10.10 -8.57 -19.39
N LEU A 129 -10.29 -8.42 -20.70
CA LEU A 129 -9.58 -7.44 -21.52
C LEU A 129 -10.12 -6.03 -21.35
N ARG A 130 -11.26 -5.88 -20.68
CA ARG A 130 -11.79 -4.58 -20.29
C ARG A 130 -11.34 -4.27 -18.87
N LEU A 131 -10.33 -3.43 -18.74
CA LEU A 131 -9.76 -3.05 -17.45
C LEU A 131 -10.54 -1.88 -16.88
N ASN A 132 -11.33 -2.14 -15.85
CA ASN A 132 -12.20 -1.15 -15.24
C ASN A 132 -11.61 -0.61 -13.93
N ALA A 133 -12.00 0.62 -13.56
CA ALA A 133 -11.72 1.21 -12.27
C ALA A 133 -12.45 0.45 -11.15
N GLU A 134 -11.72 -0.02 -10.14
CA GLU A 134 -12.31 -0.70 -8.98
C GLU A 134 -13.06 0.26 -8.05
N PHE A 135 -12.69 1.53 -8.07
CA PHE A 135 -13.27 2.60 -7.25
C PHE A 135 -13.21 3.94 -7.99
N ALA A 136 -13.97 4.92 -7.50
CA ALA A 136 -13.88 6.28 -8.00
C ALA A 136 -12.60 6.96 -7.52
N GLY A 137 -11.86 7.62 -8.42
CA GLY A 137 -10.57 8.23 -8.10
C GLY A 137 -9.98 9.00 -9.27
N GLU A 138 -8.67 9.22 -9.19
CA GLU A 138 -7.88 9.88 -10.24
C GLU A 138 -7.02 8.85 -10.97
N TRP A 139 -7.19 8.79 -12.29
CA TRP A 139 -6.39 7.96 -13.20
C TRP A 139 -5.13 8.71 -13.58
N LEU A 140 -3.95 8.21 -13.17
CA LEU A 140 -2.66 8.89 -13.25
C LEU A 140 -1.58 7.97 -13.83
N ASP A 141 -0.41 8.54 -14.09
CA ASP A 141 0.81 7.83 -14.51
C ASP A 141 0.59 6.88 -15.69
N VAL A 142 -0.28 7.29 -16.64
CA VAL A 142 -0.54 6.54 -17.88
C VAL A 142 0.73 6.53 -18.71
N ASP A 143 1.19 5.34 -19.11
CA ASP A 143 2.37 5.20 -19.96
C ASP A 143 2.14 5.93 -21.29
N PRO A 144 3.00 6.90 -21.66
CA PRO A 144 2.87 7.64 -22.93
C PRO A 144 2.94 6.77 -24.19
N GLN A 145 3.46 5.56 -24.08
CA GLN A 145 3.54 4.61 -25.18
C GLN A 145 2.23 3.85 -25.43
N LEU A 146 1.26 3.93 -24.49
CA LEU A 146 -0.06 3.35 -24.65
C LEU A 146 -0.87 4.13 -25.69
N ARG A 147 -0.86 3.61 -26.91
CA ARG A 147 -1.64 4.15 -28.02
C ARG A 147 -2.46 3.05 -28.65
N ALA A 148 -3.57 3.39 -29.26
CA ALA A 148 -4.37 2.44 -30.03
C ALA A 148 -3.47 1.71 -31.06
N GLY A 149 -3.56 0.38 -31.06
CA GLY A 149 -2.73 -0.50 -31.88
C GLY A 149 -1.41 -0.94 -31.24
N ALA A 150 -0.98 -0.38 -30.12
CA ALA A 150 0.24 -0.79 -29.42
C ALA A 150 0.07 -2.17 -28.77
N TRP A 151 1.10 -3.01 -28.87
CA TRP A 151 1.15 -4.27 -28.13
C TRP A 151 1.73 -4.06 -26.75
N ILE A 152 1.08 -4.62 -25.74
CA ILE A 152 1.47 -4.51 -24.34
C ILE A 152 1.79 -5.86 -23.72
N ASN A 153 2.68 -5.83 -22.72
CA ASN A 153 3.10 -6.99 -21.97
C ASN A 153 2.48 -6.97 -20.55
N PRO A 154 2.05 -8.08 -19.97
CA PRO A 154 1.46 -8.16 -18.63
C PRO A 154 2.33 -7.61 -17.49
N ARG A 155 3.65 -7.51 -17.70
CA ARG A 155 4.60 -7.03 -16.68
C ARG A 155 4.73 -5.51 -16.61
N THR A 156 4.18 -4.80 -17.59
CA THR A 156 4.30 -3.34 -17.67
C THR A 156 3.06 -2.70 -17.06
N PRO A 157 3.20 -1.82 -16.06
CA PRO A 157 2.07 -1.07 -15.54
C PRO A 157 1.53 -0.12 -16.62
N LEU A 158 0.22 -0.08 -16.77
CA LEU A 158 -0.45 0.76 -17.77
C LEU A 158 -0.78 2.14 -17.21
N GLY A 159 -0.96 2.23 -15.91
CA GLY A 159 -1.27 3.43 -15.16
C GLY A 159 -1.68 3.10 -13.74
N VAL A 160 -1.97 4.11 -12.96
CA VAL A 160 -2.33 3.99 -11.54
C VAL A 160 -3.62 4.75 -11.27
N LEU A 161 -4.59 4.07 -10.66
CA LEU A 161 -5.80 4.68 -10.11
C LEU A 161 -5.57 4.97 -8.63
N VAL A 162 -5.77 6.21 -8.21
CA VAL A 162 -5.51 6.69 -6.85
C VAL A 162 -6.79 7.26 -6.25
N ASP A 163 -7.12 6.87 -5.04
CA ASP A 163 -8.18 7.52 -4.26
C ASP A 163 -7.63 8.79 -3.59
N PRO A 164 -8.05 10.00 -4.02
CA PRO A 164 -7.54 11.23 -3.46
C PRO A 164 -8.05 11.54 -2.05
N SER A 165 -9.09 10.85 -1.59
CA SER A 165 -9.79 11.18 -0.34
C SER A 165 -9.06 10.71 0.91
N SER A 166 -8.25 9.65 0.81
CA SER A 166 -7.63 9.02 1.97
C SER A 166 -6.14 8.75 1.74
N TRP A 167 -5.31 9.36 2.59
CA TRP A 167 -3.86 9.29 2.54
C TRP A 167 -3.29 8.78 3.85
N VAL A 168 -2.31 7.89 3.74
CA VAL A 168 -1.59 7.34 4.88
C VAL A 168 -0.10 7.61 4.75
N VAL A 169 0.57 7.70 5.89
CA VAL A 169 2.03 7.76 5.97
C VAL A 169 2.52 6.50 6.65
N ASP A 170 3.37 5.74 5.99
CA ASP A 170 4.11 4.66 6.58
C ASP A 170 5.47 5.23 7.06
N ALA A 171 5.59 5.48 8.37
CA ALA A 171 6.78 6.03 9.01
C ALA A 171 7.57 4.94 9.72
N TYR A 172 8.90 5.07 9.74
CA TYR A 172 9.80 4.11 10.36
C TYR A 172 10.46 4.71 11.59
N VAL A 173 10.10 4.21 12.75
CA VAL A 173 10.51 4.70 14.06
C VAL A 173 11.53 3.75 14.69
N ALA A 174 12.55 4.30 15.34
CA ALA A 174 13.55 3.51 16.05
C ALA A 174 12.93 2.79 17.26
N GLN A 175 13.41 1.59 17.58
CA GLN A 175 12.93 0.76 18.69
C GLN A 175 12.87 1.51 20.02
N GLN A 176 13.83 2.38 20.29
CA GLN A 176 13.92 3.11 21.56
C GLN A 176 12.81 4.17 21.74
N GLU A 177 12.17 4.56 20.63
CA GLU A 177 11.18 5.63 20.62
C GLU A 177 9.74 5.12 20.46
N ILE A 178 9.57 3.85 20.02
CA ILE A 178 8.24 3.30 19.75
C ILE A 178 7.35 3.27 21.01
N GLU A 179 7.94 2.99 22.19
CA GLU A 179 7.22 2.94 23.46
C GLU A 179 6.66 4.30 23.91
N ARG A 180 7.18 5.38 23.32
CA ARG A 180 6.73 6.74 23.60
C ARG A 180 5.53 7.15 22.78
N ILE A 181 5.18 6.37 21.76
CA ILE A 181 4.08 6.66 20.84
C ILE A 181 2.83 5.95 21.32
N ALA A 182 1.73 6.69 21.42
CA ALA A 182 0.42 6.12 21.66
C ALA A 182 -0.39 6.02 20.37
N GLN A 183 -1.28 5.04 20.27
CA GLN A 183 -2.28 5.01 19.22
C GLN A 183 -3.19 6.22 19.35
N GLY A 184 -3.52 6.89 18.25
CA GLY A 184 -4.26 8.14 18.22
C GLY A 184 -3.40 9.39 18.49
N ALA A 185 -2.08 9.25 18.72
CA ALA A 185 -1.20 10.39 18.92
C ALA A 185 -1.23 11.34 17.71
N GLN A 186 -1.25 12.64 18.00
CA GLN A 186 -1.18 13.69 16.96
C GLN A 186 0.22 13.73 16.36
N ALA A 187 0.28 13.98 15.05
CA ALA A 187 1.52 14.06 14.33
C ALA A 187 1.44 15.12 13.22
N GLN A 188 2.61 15.48 12.70
CA GLN A 188 2.76 16.35 11.55
C GLN A 188 3.69 15.68 10.55
N PHE A 189 3.23 15.57 9.32
CA PHE A 189 4.05 15.09 8.20
C PHE A 189 4.61 16.28 7.42
N TRP A 190 5.92 16.32 7.25
CA TRP A 190 6.66 17.33 6.50
C TRP A 190 7.20 16.71 5.23
N PRO A 191 6.51 16.86 4.07
CA PRO A 191 7.04 16.41 2.79
C PRO A 191 8.33 17.15 2.44
N GLU A 192 9.33 16.47 1.90
CA GLU A 192 10.59 17.12 1.50
C GLU A 192 10.40 18.16 0.37
N SER A 193 9.37 17.99 -0.44
CA SER A 193 9.06 18.88 -1.57
C SER A 193 8.10 20.02 -1.22
N TRP A 194 7.67 20.14 0.05
CA TRP A 194 6.63 21.10 0.45
C TRP A 194 6.96 21.74 1.79
N ALA A 195 6.80 23.06 1.87
CA ALA A 195 7.19 23.83 3.04
C ALA A 195 6.18 23.79 4.21
N GLN A 196 4.97 23.29 3.99
CA GLN A 196 3.93 23.25 5.01
C GLN A 196 3.70 21.84 5.53
N PRO A 197 3.54 21.64 6.85
CA PRO A 197 3.21 20.34 7.40
C PRO A 197 1.75 19.98 7.14
N ILE A 198 1.50 18.70 6.99
CA ILE A 198 0.16 18.13 6.92
C ILE A 198 -0.12 17.46 8.26
N ALA A 199 -1.24 17.81 8.88
CA ALA A 199 -1.67 17.20 10.14
C ALA A 199 -2.00 15.71 9.93
N ALA A 200 -1.59 14.88 10.89
CA ALA A 200 -1.79 13.46 10.87
C ALA A 200 -2.09 12.89 12.26
N SER A 201 -2.58 11.67 12.31
CA SER A 201 -2.79 10.92 13.55
C SER A 201 -2.33 9.47 13.39
N VAL A 202 -1.78 8.89 14.45
CA VAL A 202 -1.32 7.50 14.45
C VAL A 202 -2.52 6.55 14.44
N ILE A 203 -2.60 5.69 13.42
CA ILE A 203 -3.66 4.67 13.30
C ILE A 203 -3.21 3.36 13.95
N SER A 204 -2.02 2.90 13.58
CA SER A 204 -1.50 1.61 14.02
C SER A 204 0.02 1.61 14.08
N MET A 205 0.55 0.72 14.89
CA MET A 205 1.98 0.45 15.04
C MET A 205 2.19 -1.05 14.86
N ASP A 206 3.18 -1.44 14.04
CA ASP A 206 3.51 -2.84 13.87
C ASP A 206 4.18 -3.38 15.14
N SER A 207 3.78 -4.57 15.57
CA SER A 207 4.36 -5.26 16.74
C SER A 207 5.72 -5.90 16.41
N ALA A 208 5.98 -6.18 15.14
CA ALA A 208 7.23 -6.78 14.68
C ALA A 208 8.16 -5.71 14.08
N ARG A 209 9.47 -5.91 14.29
CA ARG A 209 10.47 -5.06 13.63
C ARG A 209 10.40 -5.20 12.10
N THR A 210 10.66 -4.12 11.40
CA THR A 210 10.76 -4.11 9.94
C THR A 210 11.99 -4.90 9.50
N GLN A 211 11.76 -5.99 8.79
CA GLN A 211 12.85 -6.82 8.24
C GLN A 211 13.40 -6.24 6.95
N GLN A 212 12.53 -5.73 6.08
CA GLN A 212 12.87 -5.15 4.80
C GLN A 212 12.19 -3.80 4.63
N LEU A 213 12.91 -2.83 4.07
CA LEU A 213 12.36 -1.50 3.78
C LEU A 213 11.44 -1.58 2.56
N ALA A 214 10.15 -1.30 2.75
CA ALA A 214 9.14 -1.41 1.69
C ALA A 214 9.32 -0.35 0.59
N TYR A 215 9.91 0.81 0.94
CA TYR A 215 10.05 1.95 0.03
C TYR A 215 11.51 2.25 -0.24
N PRO A 216 12.02 1.95 -1.45
CA PRO A 216 13.42 2.21 -1.81
C PRO A 216 13.83 3.68 -1.67
N MET A 217 12.88 4.61 -1.85
CA MET A 217 13.13 6.06 -1.72
C MET A 217 13.54 6.51 -0.30
N LEU A 218 13.34 5.68 0.73
CA LEU A 218 13.80 5.96 2.10
C LEU A 218 15.22 5.47 2.37
N ASP A 219 15.73 4.58 1.53
CA ASP A 219 17.06 4.03 1.63
C ASP A 219 18.15 5.09 1.32
N GLY A 220 19.14 5.20 2.17
CA GLY A 220 20.24 6.15 2.01
C GLY A 220 20.98 6.01 0.68
N ARG A 221 21.01 4.84 0.07
CA ARG A 221 21.61 4.60 -1.25
C ARG A 221 20.87 5.29 -2.39
N PHE A 222 19.57 5.52 -2.22
CA PHE A 222 18.70 6.22 -3.19
C PHE A 222 18.34 7.64 -2.72
N GLY A 223 19.17 8.22 -1.83
CA GLY A 223 18.97 9.58 -1.32
C GLY A 223 17.96 9.69 -0.18
N GLY A 224 17.53 8.56 0.40
CA GLY A 224 16.74 8.53 1.64
C GLY A 224 17.62 8.74 2.88
N LYS A 225 17.00 8.75 4.05
CA LYS A 225 17.69 9.00 5.32
C LYS A 225 17.77 7.77 6.23
N ILE A 226 17.30 6.62 5.78
CA ILE A 226 17.41 5.36 6.52
C ILE A 226 18.64 4.60 6.03
N ALA A 227 19.58 4.35 6.95
CA ALA A 227 20.73 3.52 6.65
C ALA A 227 20.29 2.06 6.48
N THR A 228 20.72 1.42 5.39
CA THR A 228 20.42 0.03 5.08
C THR A 228 21.68 -0.76 4.81
N GLN A 229 21.63 -2.06 5.07
CA GLN A 229 22.63 -3.04 4.64
C GLN A 229 22.02 -3.86 3.51
N GLN A 230 22.79 -4.12 2.48
CA GLN A 230 22.35 -4.96 1.38
C GLN A 230 22.58 -6.42 1.73
N HIS A 231 21.52 -7.20 1.72
CA HIS A 231 21.60 -8.65 1.76
C HIS A 231 20.93 -9.18 0.48
N GLU A 232 21.70 -9.72 -0.44
CA GLU A 232 21.27 -10.12 -1.79
C GLU A 232 20.60 -8.96 -2.56
N LYS A 233 19.24 -8.99 -2.68
CA LYS A 233 18.44 -7.94 -3.35
C LYS A 233 17.60 -7.10 -2.38
N GLU A 234 17.70 -7.38 -1.08
CA GLU A 234 16.86 -6.77 -0.06
C GLU A 234 17.58 -5.64 0.67
N ALA A 235 16.85 -4.56 0.93
CA ALA A 235 17.31 -3.43 1.74
C ALA A 235 16.90 -3.66 3.19
N ILE A 236 17.81 -4.17 4.01
CA ILE A 236 17.58 -4.42 5.43
C ILE A 236 18.02 -3.18 6.21
N PRO A 237 17.16 -2.61 7.08
CA PRO A 237 17.56 -1.49 7.93
C PRO A 237 18.78 -1.85 8.80
N ALA A 238 19.77 -0.93 8.90
CA ALA A 238 20.97 -1.13 9.68
C ALA A 238 20.73 -1.19 11.19
N TYR A 239 19.58 -0.69 11.65
CA TYR A 239 19.12 -0.72 13.04
C TYR A 239 17.64 -1.09 13.11
N PRO A 240 17.16 -1.62 14.26
CA PRO A 240 15.78 -2.06 14.40
C PRO A 240 14.81 -0.90 14.28
N LEU A 241 13.92 -1.00 13.29
CA LEU A 241 12.86 -0.05 13.01
C LEU A 241 11.50 -0.73 13.12
N TYR A 242 10.51 0.04 13.55
CA TYR A 242 9.11 -0.35 13.57
C TYR A 242 8.31 0.56 12.65
N ARG A 243 7.41 -0.02 11.87
CA ARG A 243 6.52 0.77 11.01
C ARG A 243 5.35 1.29 11.83
N VAL A 244 5.17 2.60 11.77
CA VAL A 244 4.01 3.31 12.32
C VAL A 244 3.21 3.87 11.18
N ARG A 245 1.93 3.55 11.12
CA ARG A 245 1.01 4.05 10.11
C ARG A 245 0.20 5.20 10.66
N LEU A 246 0.20 6.30 9.92
CA LEU A 246 -0.53 7.51 10.26
C LEU A 246 -1.56 7.82 9.17
N GLN A 247 -2.71 8.35 9.56
CA GLN A 247 -3.71 8.93 8.66
C GLN A 247 -3.41 10.41 8.48
N LEU A 248 -3.30 10.87 7.24
CA LEU A 248 -3.28 12.31 6.95
C LEU A 248 -4.71 12.87 7.03
N HIS A 249 -4.84 14.08 7.58
CA HIS A 249 -6.14 14.76 7.69
C HIS A 249 -6.48 15.57 6.43
N ALA A 250 -5.51 15.77 5.55
CA ALA A 250 -5.70 16.43 4.26
C ALA A 250 -4.85 15.71 3.19
N PRO A 251 -5.30 15.66 1.94
CA PRO A 251 -4.49 15.12 0.86
C PRO A 251 -3.24 15.99 0.62
N PRO A 252 -2.14 15.39 0.17
CA PRO A 252 -0.98 16.14 -0.23
C PRO A 252 -1.27 16.95 -1.51
N PRO A 253 -0.52 18.03 -1.77
CA PRO A 253 -0.75 18.89 -2.92
C PRO A 253 -0.52 18.19 -4.26
N GLN A 254 0.20 17.09 -4.25
CA GLN A 254 0.41 16.25 -5.42
C GLN A 254 -0.02 14.81 -5.08
N LEU A 255 -0.86 14.23 -5.95
CA LEU A 255 -1.41 12.87 -5.78
C LEU A 255 -0.37 11.79 -6.17
N ARG A 256 0.81 11.87 -5.58
CA ARG A 256 1.91 10.90 -5.76
C ARG A 256 2.52 10.54 -4.42
N GLU A 257 3.28 9.47 -4.41
CA GLU A 257 4.06 9.10 -3.22
C GLU A 257 5.08 10.20 -2.88
N LEU A 258 5.07 10.65 -1.63
CA LEU A 258 5.94 11.71 -1.14
C LEU A 258 6.72 11.22 0.08
N ARG A 259 8.04 11.30 0.00
CA ARG A 259 8.88 11.06 1.18
C ARG A 259 8.94 12.33 2.04
N GLY A 260 9.10 12.13 3.34
CA GLY A 260 9.18 13.24 4.28
C GLY A 260 9.54 12.80 5.69
N THR A 261 9.50 13.76 6.59
CA THR A 261 9.72 13.56 8.02
C THR A 261 8.40 13.67 8.76
N VAL A 262 8.17 12.74 9.68
CA VAL A 262 7.00 12.75 10.57
C VAL A 262 7.45 13.17 11.95
N HIS A 263 6.77 14.11 12.55
CA HIS A 263 6.93 14.50 13.94
C HIS A 263 5.70 14.02 14.71
N ILE A 264 5.86 13.02 15.56
CA ILE A 264 4.78 12.42 16.36
C ILE A 264 4.87 12.94 17.78
N GLN A 265 3.76 13.38 18.36
CA GLN A 265 3.71 13.76 19.76
C GLN A 265 3.83 12.52 20.63
N GLY A 266 4.97 12.39 21.31
CA GLY A 266 5.20 11.31 22.25
C GLY A 266 4.51 11.57 23.59
N GLN A 267 4.38 10.52 24.39
CA GLN A 267 3.87 10.62 25.76
C GLN A 267 4.76 11.55 26.59
N ARG A 268 4.13 12.37 27.42
CA ARG A 268 4.84 13.25 28.34
C ARG A 268 5.63 12.40 29.33
N SER A 269 6.93 12.58 29.36
CA SER A 269 7.80 11.90 30.31
C SER A 269 8.62 12.92 31.10
N SER A 270 8.73 12.70 32.41
CA SER A 270 9.63 13.48 33.25
C SER A 270 10.97 12.77 33.36
N TRP A 271 12.07 13.53 33.36
CA TRP A 271 13.41 12.97 33.55
C TRP A 271 13.52 12.16 34.86
N LEU A 272 12.85 12.65 35.89
CA LEU A 272 12.83 12.02 37.22
C LEU A 272 12.02 10.72 37.20
N GLY A 273 10.89 10.68 36.47
CA GLY A 273 10.07 9.49 36.29
C GLY A 273 10.83 8.38 35.55
N ASN A 274 11.50 8.74 34.46
CA ASN A 274 12.32 7.79 33.68
C ASN A 274 13.51 7.24 34.49
N ALA A 275 14.19 8.12 35.26
CA ALA A 275 15.28 7.67 36.12
C ALA A 275 14.81 6.72 37.23
N LEU A 276 13.66 7.01 37.85
CA LEU A 276 13.05 6.16 38.86
C LEU A 276 12.61 4.79 38.30
N GLN A 277 11.99 4.78 37.12
CA GLN A 277 11.61 3.54 36.43
C GLN A 277 12.82 2.68 36.07
N ASN A 278 13.90 3.30 35.59
CA ASN A 278 15.15 2.58 35.31
C ASN A 278 15.79 2.00 36.54
N ILE A 279 15.82 2.75 37.66
CA ILE A 279 16.35 2.26 38.95
C ILE A 279 15.48 1.11 39.50
N LEU A 280 14.15 1.25 39.46
CA LEU A 280 13.22 0.20 39.85
C LEU A 280 13.37 -1.06 38.99
N ALA A 281 13.50 -0.90 37.67
CA ALA A 281 13.71 -2.03 36.76
C ALA A 281 15.02 -2.78 37.04
N VAL A 282 16.09 -2.06 37.36
CA VAL A 282 17.37 -2.68 37.81
C VAL A 282 17.23 -3.39 39.14
N LEU A 283 16.57 -2.76 40.12
CA LEU A 283 16.34 -3.36 41.46
C LEU A 283 15.48 -4.62 41.35
N ILE A 284 14.43 -4.62 40.59
CA ILE A 284 13.57 -5.82 40.37
C ILE A 284 14.37 -6.92 39.70
N ARG A 285 15.21 -6.58 38.69
CA ARG A 285 16.02 -7.58 38.00
C ARG A 285 17.12 -8.18 38.90
N GLU A 286 17.71 -7.38 39.79
CA GLU A 286 18.74 -7.88 40.72
C GLU A 286 18.18 -8.52 41.99
N SER A 287 16.93 -8.19 42.37
CA SER A 287 16.30 -8.80 43.55
C SER A 287 15.76 -10.22 43.30
N GLY A 288 15.83 -10.75 42.07
CA GLY A 288 15.54 -12.16 41.76
C GLY A 288 14.08 -12.57 41.84
N PHE A 289 13.14 -11.63 41.70
CA PHE A 289 11.70 -11.91 41.57
C PHE A 289 11.28 -11.75 40.11
#